data_bdf85409757e515d5ba82369ee109225
#
_entry.id   bdf85409757e515d5ba82369ee109225
#
_cell.length_a   1.000
_cell.length_b   1.000
_cell.length_c   1.000
_cell.angle_alpha   90.00
_cell.angle_beta   90.00
_cell.angle_gamma   90.00
#
_symmetry.space_group_name_H-M   'P 1'
#
loop_
_entity.id
_entity.type
_entity.pdbx_description
1 polymer ?
#
loop_
_entity_poly.entity_id
_entity_poly.type
_entity_poly.pdbx_seq_one_letter_code
_entity_poly.pdbx_strand_id
1 'polypeptide(L)'
;MSDEFDIQQAADTLKNWTWAYYREAALKREKAREEAKMLARRLLESDPTLKTVWGFGSVFEESRPFRPDSDIDLAIEGGDIFAAFRLVEGSEFKVDVVDITDCHDEFAERIRAQGVVLGQR
;
A
#
# COMPACT_ATOMS: atom_id res chain seq x y z
N MET A 1 28.71 -4.38 -41.91
CA MET A 1 28.81 -4.34 -41.24
C MET A 1 28.11 -4.51 -40.37
N SER A 2 27.81 -4.87 -40.13
CA SER A 2 27.09 -5.08 -39.39
C SER A 2 27.25 -5.13 -38.11
N ASP A 3 28.14 -4.99 -37.72
CA ASP A 3 28.42 -4.82 -36.41
C ASP A 3 27.68 -3.68 -35.92
N GLU A 4 26.88 -3.18 -36.67
CA GLU A 4 26.20 -2.15 -36.24
C GLU A 4 25.29 -2.49 -35.18
N PHE A 5 24.97 -1.59 -34.32
CA PHE A 5 24.02 -1.68 -33.25
C PHE A 5 22.64 -2.12 -33.80
N ASP A 6 22.13 -3.22 -33.30
CA ASP A 6 20.84 -3.73 -33.70
C ASP A 6 19.75 -3.02 -32.91
N ILE A 7 19.09 -2.07 -33.56
CA ILE A 7 18.05 -1.25 -32.95
C ILE A 7 16.88 -2.12 -32.51
N GLN A 8 16.48 -3.12 -33.30
CA GLN A 8 15.35 -3.97 -32.95
C GLN A 8 15.65 -4.82 -31.72
N GLN A 9 16.85 -5.38 -31.66
CA GLN A 9 17.24 -6.17 -30.50
C GLN A 9 17.32 -5.32 -29.25
N ALA A 10 17.84 -4.10 -29.35
CA ALA A 10 17.89 -3.18 -28.22
C ALA A 10 16.48 -2.79 -27.77
N ALA A 11 15.58 -2.54 -28.72
CA ALA A 11 14.20 -2.21 -28.40
C ALA A 11 13.50 -3.37 -27.69
N ASP A 12 13.73 -4.59 -28.15
CA ASP A 12 13.15 -5.78 -27.52
C ASP A 12 13.69 -5.98 -26.10
N THR A 13 14.97 -5.73 -25.89
CA THR A 13 15.59 -5.81 -24.58
C THR A 13 14.97 -4.80 -23.63
N LEU A 14 14.79 -3.55 -24.09
CA LEU A 14 14.17 -2.50 -23.27
C LEU A 14 12.73 -2.85 -22.93
N LYS A 15 11.96 -3.39 -23.87
CA LYS A 15 10.61 -3.84 -23.61
C LYS A 15 10.58 -4.93 -22.55
N ASN A 16 11.49 -5.90 -22.64
CA ASN A 16 11.57 -6.98 -21.68
C ASN A 16 11.89 -6.48 -20.28
N TRP A 17 12.82 -5.52 -20.17
CA TRP A 17 13.15 -4.92 -18.88
C TRP A 17 11.97 -4.14 -18.31
N THR A 18 11.25 -3.40 -19.15
CA THR A 18 10.07 -2.65 -18.75
C THR A 18 8.98 -3.61 -18.22
N TRP A 19 8.74 -4.70 -18.95
CA TRP A 19 7.79 -5.72 -18.53
C TRP A 19 8.20 -6.37 -17.21
N ALA A 20 9.48 -6.67 -17.04
CA ALA A 20 10.00 -7.25 -15.80
C ALA A 20 9.80 -6.30 -14.64
N TYR A 21 10.05 -5.01 -14.84
CA TYR A 21 9.83 -3.98 -13.82
C TYR A 21 8.37 -3.92 -13.40
N TYR A 22 7.47 -3.84 -14.37
CA TYR A 22 6.04 -3.76 -14.06
C TYR A 22 5.51 -5.03 -13.41
N ARG A 23 6.02 -6.17 -13.83
CA ARG A 23 5.64 -7.44 -13.21
C ARG A 23 6.10 -7.50 -11.75
N GLU A 24 7.32 -7.09 -11.49
CA GLU A 24 7.85 -7.05 -10.14
C GLU A 24 7.05 -6.08 -9.26
N ALA A 25 6.75 -4.89 -9.79
CA ALA A 25 5.96 -3.91 -9.09
C ALA A 25 4.56 -4.45 -8.77
N ALA A 26 3.93 -5.14 -9.72
CA ALA A 26 2.61 -5.72 -9.51
C ALA A 26 2.64 -6.80 -8.42
N LEU A 27 3.67 -7.65 -8.41
CA LEU A 27 3.81 -8.67 -7.37
C LEU A 27 4.04 -8.06 -6.01
N LYS A 28 4.83 -7.02 -5.93
CA LYS A 28 5.08 -6.31 -4.67
C LYS A 28 3.83 -5.61 -4.17
N ARG A 29 3.04 -5.02 -5.08
CA ARG A 29 1.76 -4.40 -4.71
C ARG A 29 0.83 -5.45 -4.11
N GLU A 30 0.76 -6.62 -4.72
CA GLU A 30 -0.08 -7.70 -4.21
C GLU A 30 0.37 -8.14 -2.83
N LYS A 31 1.67 -8.30 -2.61
CA LYS A 31 2.22 -8.63 -1.30
C LYS A 31 1.92 -7.55 -0.28
N ALA A 32 2.02 -6.28 -0.67
CA ALA A 32 1.72 -5.16 0.20
C ALA A 32 0.24 -5.15 0.60
N ARG A 33 -0.66 -5.45 -0.34
CA ARG A 33 -2.09 -5.56 -0.04
C ARG A 33 -2.38 -6.69 0.95
N GLU A 34 -1.74 -7.84 0.77
CA GLU A 34 -1.90 -8.96 1.69
C GLU A 34 -1.36 -8.62 3.08
N GLU A 35 -0.20 -7.97 3.13
CA GLU A 35 0.37 -7.53 4.40
C GLU A 35 -0.55 -6.53 5.09
N ALA A 36 -1.10 -5.57 4.35
CA ALA A 36 -2.02 -4.58 4.91
C ALA A 36 -3.27 -5.23 5.50
N LYS A 37 -3.82 -6.23 4.83
CA LYS A 37 -4.97 -6.97 5.34
C LYS A 37 -4.63 -7.71 6.63
N MET A 38 -3.46 -8.32 6.68
CA MET A 38 -3.01 -9.02 7.87
C MET A 38 -2.80 -8.05 9.04
N LEU A 39 -2.18 -6.89 8.77
CA LEU A 39 -1.96 -5.88 9.78
C LEU A 39 -3.29 -5.35 10.32
N ALA A 40 -4.26 -5.10 9.43
CA ALA A 40 -5.59 -4.65 9.86
C ALA A 40 -6.25 -5.66 10.78
N ARG A 41 -6.15 -6.95 10.46
CA ARG A 41 -6.71 -8.00 11.32
C ARG A 41 -6.04 -8.00 12.68
N ARG A 42 -4.71 -7.91 12.72
CA ARG A 42 -3.98 -7.89 13.98
C ARG A 42 -4.30 -6.66 14.81
N LEU A 43 -4.45 -5.51 14.17
CA LEU A 43 -4.82 -4.27 14.85
C LEU A 43 -6.18 -4.42 15.51
N LEU A 44 -7.16 -4.95 14.80
CA LEU A 44 -8.50 -5.14 15.33
C LEU A 44 -8.54 -6.18 16.44
N GLU A 45 -7.75 -7.23 16.32
CA GLU A 45 -7.67 -8.27 17.37
C GLU A 45 -7.02 -7.74 18.64
N SER A 46 -6.01 -6.88 18.50
CA SER A 46 -5.24 -6.40 19.64
C SER A 46 -5.87 -5.21 20.36
N ASP A 47 -6.76 -4.47 19.69
CA ASP A 47 -7.33 -3.25 20.23
C ASP A 47 -8.85 -3.27 20.07
N PRO A 48 -9.60 -3.60 21.14
CA PRO A 48 -11.06 -3.67 21.06
C PRO A 48 -11.74 -2.31 20.86
N THR A 49 -11.02 -1.20 21.05
CA THR A 49 -11.57 0.15 20.83
C THR A 49 -11.43 0.59 19.39
N LEU A 50 -10.63 -0.10 18.58
CA LEU A 50 -10.47 0.21 17.16
C LEU A 50 -11.73 -0.20 16.40
N LYS A 51 -12.24 0.69 15.56
CA LYS A 51 -13.48 0.45 14.82
C LYS A 51 -13.25 0.07 13.38
N THR A 52 -12.45 0.82 12.68
CA THR A 52 -12.25 0.64 11.23
C THR A 52 -10.81 0.88 10.84
N VAL A 53 -10.31 0.08 9.91
CA VAL A 53 -9.00 0.25 9.29
C VAL A 53 -9.20 0.34 7.78
N TRP A 54 -8.68 1.42 7.18
CA TRP A 54 -8.69 1.60 5.72
C TRP A 54 -7.28 1.51 5.19
N GLY A 55 -7.17 1.01 3.96
CA GLY A 55 -5.96 1.16 3.16
C GLY A 55 -6.17 2.27 2.14
N PHE A 56 -5.14 3.06 1.89
CA PHE A 56 -5.19 4.11 0.89
C PHE A 56 -3.82 4.27 0.25
N GLY A 57 -3.70 5.24 -0.65
CA GLY A 57 -2.43 5.50 -1.33
C GLY A 57 -2.13 4.52 -2.45
N SER A 58 -0.89 4.49 -2.90
CA SER A 58 -0.49 3.80 -4.13
C SER A 58 -0.67 2.28 -4.08
N VAL A 59 -0.67 1.68 -2.90
CA VAL A 59 -0.89 0.24 -2.75
C VAL A 59 -2.32 -0.12 -3.18
N PHE A 60 -3.29 0.75 -2.91
CA PHE A 60 -4.71 0.48 -3.12
C PHE A 60 -5.33 1.22 -4.28
N GLU A 61 -4.68 2.28 -4.78
CA GLU A 61 -5.19 3.08 -5.89
C GLU A 61 -4.51 2.66 -7.18
N GLU A 62 -5.23 1.92 -8.02
CA GLU A 62 -4.66 1.40 -9.28
C GLU A 62 -4.31 2.51 -10.27
N SER A 63 -4.93 3.67 -10.15
CA SER A 63 -4.63 4.81 -10.99
C SER A 63 -3.26 5.42 -10.69
N ARG A 64 -2.66 5.09 -9.55
CA ARG A 64 -1.34 5.58 -9.18
C ARG A 64 -0.28 4.54 -9.50
N PRO A 65 0.88 4.97 -10.02
CA PRO A 65 1.99 4.02 -10.22
C PRO A 65 2.45 3.48 -8.88
N PHE A 66 2.58 2.17 -8.80
CA PHE A 66 3.18 1.53 -7.63
C PHE A 66 4.67 1.37 -7.89
N ARG A 67 5.48 1.80 -6.95
CA ARG A 67 6.93 1.62 -7.00
C ARG A 67 7.33 0.53 -6.02
N PRO A 68 8.41 -0.22 -6.31
CA PRO A 68 8.86 -1.27 -5.39
C PRO A 68 9.17 -0.78 -3.98
N ASP A 69 9.47 0.52 -3.82
CA ASP A 69 9.74 1.13 -2.52
C ASP A 69 8.54 1.88 -1.95
N SER A 70 7.35 1.68 -2.52
CA SER A 70 6.13 2.33 -2.01
C SER A 70 5.78 1.82 -0.62
N ASP A 71 5.28 2.73 0.22
CA ASP A 71 4.87 2.43 1.59
C ASP A 71 3.42 1.96 1.62
N ILE A 72 3.09 1.22 2.67
CA ILE A 72 1.69 0.89 2.97
C ILE A 72 1.12 2.04 3.78
N ASP A 73 0.00 2.60 3.33
CA ASP A 73 -0.70 3.68 4.04
C ASP A 73 -2.00 3.16 4.62
N LEU A 74 -2.12 3.25 5.94
CA LEU A 74 -3.32 2.82 6.66
C LEU A 74 -3.92 4.00 7.40
N ALA A 75 -5.25 4.02 7.51
CA ALA A 75 -5.97 4.96 8.35
C ALA A 75 -6.80 4.19 9.36
N ILE A 76 -6.86 4.69 10.57
CA ILE A 76 -7.67 4.07 11.63
C ILE A 76 -8.70 5.04 12.16
N GLU A 77 -9.81 4.49 12.60
CA GLU A 77 -10.83 5.22 13.34
C GLU A 77 -11.11 4.46 14.63
N GLY A 78 -11.00 5.14 15.75
CA GLY A 78 -11.01 4.52 17.05
C GLY A 78 -9.66 3.93 17.38
N GLY A 79 -9.50 3.43 18.59
CA GLY A 79 -8.27 2.77 19.00
C GLY A 79 -7.14 3.70 19.42
N ASP A 80 -6.01 3.08 19.71
CA ASP A 80 -4.81 3.76 20.20
C ASP A 80 -3.78 3.81 19.08
N ILE A 81 -3.51 5.03 18.58
CA ILE A 81 -2.56 5.22 17.48
C ILE A 81 -1.15 4.77 17.87
N PHE A 82 -0.74 4.93 19.12
CA PHE A 82 0.59 4.52 19.55
C PHE A 82 0.74 3.00 19.57
N ALA A 83 -0.32 2.30 19.96
CA ALA A 83 -0.33 0.83 19.87
C ALA A 83 -0.27 0.39 18.41
N ALA A 84 -0.96 1.10 17.53
CA ALA A 84 -0.90 0.81 16.11
C ALA A 84 0.50 0.99 15.54
N PHE A 85 1.19 2.07 15.91
CA PHE A 85 2.57 2.30 15.47
C PHE A 85 3.47 1.15 15.90
N ARG A 86 3.35 0.70 17.15
CA ARG A 86 4.18 -0.39 17.66
C ARG A 86 3.92 -1.70 16.91
N LEU A 87 2.67 -1.97 16.60
CA LEU A 87 2.31 -3.20 15.91
C LEU A 87 2.88 -3.24 14.49
N VAL A 88 2.76 -2.14 13.75
CA VAL A 88 3.18 -2.11 12.35
C VAL A 88 4.69 -2.04 12.19
N GLU A 89 5.44 -1.67 13.22
CA GLU A 89 6.89 -1.67 13.17
C GLU A 89 7.47 -3.05 12.86
N GLY A 90 6.75 -4.11 13.19
CA GLY A 90 7.18 -5.47 12.91
C GLY A 90 7.04 -5.90 11.46
N SER A 91 6.42 -5.08 10.62
CA SER A 91 6.22 -5.42 9.22
C SER A 91 7.52 -5.32 8.43
N GLU A 92 7.64 -6.16 7.39
CA GLU A 92 8.75 -6.05 6.45
C GLU A 92 8.57 -4.85 5.51
N PHE A 93 7.37 -4.28 5.43
CA PHE A 93 7.10 -3.07 4.66
C PHE A 93 7.15 -1.86 5.58
N LYS A 94 7.47 -0.71 5.00
CA LYS A 94 7.30 0.54 5.71
C LYS A 94 5.81 0.85 5.73
N VAL A 95 5.25 1.07 6.91
CA VAL A 95 3.83 1.28 7.10
C VAL A 95 3.60 2.60 7.81
N ASP A 96 2.84 3.48 7.18
CA ASP A 96 2.40 4.73 7.78
C ASP A 96 0.96 4.57 8.24
N VAL A 97 0.67 4.99 9.45
CA VAL A 97 -0.68 4.93 10.01
C VAL A 97 -1.12 6.33 10.38
N VAL A 98 -2.29 6.73 9.93
CA VAL A 98 -2.90 8.00 10.32
C VAL A 98 -4.17 7.73 11.10
N ASP A 99 -4.41 8.54 12.12
CA ASP A 99 -5.62 8.45 12.94
C ASP A 99 -6.59 9.52 12.46
N ILE A 100 -7.74 9.09 11.93
CA ILE A 100 -8.77 10.01 11.45
C ILE A 100 -9.96 10.07 12.42
N THR A 101 -9.81 9.54 13.63
CA THR A 101 -10.85 9.60 14.65
C THR A 101 -11.22 11.06 14.91
N ASP A 102 -12.50 11.37 14.82
CA ASP A 102 -13.03 12.73 15.01
C ASP A 102 -12.42 13.77 14.04
N CYS A 103 -11.77 13.34 12.99
CA CYS A 103 -11.24 14.21 11.97
C CYS A 103 -12.21 14.25 10.78
N HIS A 104 -12.56 15.47 10.34
CA HIS A 104 -13.52 15.69 9.27
C HIS A 104 -13.01 16.63 8.19
N ASP A 105 -11.69 16.75 8.06
CA ASP A 105 -11.12 17.52 6.98
C ASP A 105 -11.27 16.79 5.64
N GLU A 106 -10.88 17.44 4.57
CA GLU A 106 -11.02 16.89 3.22
C GLU A 106 -10.29 15.55 3.07
N PHE A 107 -9.10 15.43 3.67
CA PHE A 107 -8.31 14.23 3.59
C PHE A 107 -9.00 13.05 4.29
N ALA A 108 -9.50 13.25 5.51
CA ALA A 108 -10.18 12.21 6.26
C ALA A 108 -11.47 11.76 5.56
N GLU A 109 -12.23 12.74 5.04
CA GLU A 109 -13.46 12.42 4.33
C GLU A 109 -13.19 11.66 3.03
N ARG A 110 -12.11 11.98 2.34
CA ARG A 110 -11.71 11.24 1.15
C ARG A 110 -11.38 9.78 1.49
N ILE A 111 -10.67 9.56 2.59
CA ILE A 111 -10.36 8.20 3.03
C ILE A 111 -11.64 7.42 3.31
N ARG A 112 -12.59 8.02 4.02
CA ARG A 112 -13.86 7.35 4.32
C ARG A 112 -14.67 7.02 3.07
N ALA A 113 -14.60 7.91 2.06
CA ALA A 113 -15.37 7.72 0.84
C ALA A 113 -14.68 6.79 -0.16
N GLN A 114 -13.37 6.85 -0.27
CA GLN A 114 -12.62 6.18 -1.34
C GLN A 114 -11.61 5.16 -0.85
N GLY A 115 -11.26 5.17 0.43
CA GLY A 115 -10.34 4.20 0.98
C GLY A 115 -10.92 2.78 0.94
N VAL A 116 -10.03 1.80 0.93
CA VAL A 116 -10.43 0.40 0.96
C VAL A 116 -10.57 -0.04 2.41
N VAL A 117 -11.75 -0.47 2.81
CA VAL A 117 -11.97 -0.98 4.17
C VAL A 117 -11.27 -2.33 4.27
N LEU A 118 -10.23 -2.39 5.10
CA LEU A 118 -9.48 -3.62 5.33
C LEU A 118 -10.04 -4.43 6.49
N GLY A 119 -10.72 -3.78 7.41
CA GLY A 119 -11.41 -4.43 8.50
C GLY A 119 -12.26 -3.43 9.27
N GLN A 120 -13.33 -3.93 9.87
CA GLN A 120 -14.20 -3.08 10.67
C GLN A 120 -15.04 -3.95 11.60
N ARG A 121 -15.44 -3.36 12.73
CA ARG A 121 -16.32 -4.01 13.70
C ARG A 121 -17.76 -3.73 13.42
#